data_0de5690515185409da5aa8a6ae48aa88
#
_entry.id   0de5690515185409da5aa8a6ae48aa88
#
_cell.length_a   1.000
_cell.length_b   1.000
_cell.length_c   1.000
_cell.angle_alpha   90.00
_cell.angle_beta   90.00
_cell.angle_gamma   90.00
#
_symmetry.space_group_name_H-M   'P 1'
#
loop_
_entity.id
_entity.type
_entity.pdbx_description
1 polymer ?
#
loop_
_entity_poly.entity_id
_entity_poly.type
_entity_poly.pdbx_seq_one_letter_code
_entity_poly.pdbx_strand_id
1 'polypeptide(L)'
;MKAKFNLFILLIFFSALLFAQEKSKDTLSVPSYSGTTIKDFWKELDDIFNDPNFDNANWGVVIQSLETGEYFYRRNANKLFIPASDLKLFTTAAGLILLGPEYIFSTNILMNGNMDGSVLDGDLFVRGRGDPTISGRFYDDDKYKVYNDWADSLSNIGIDEITGNIIGDDNSFDNLGLGKGWAWDDESYWFSAPSGAISFNDNVVDIVVKVNNEKNIPVITTNPSTKYIVFINNVSVVPADSITSINVYRQSGTNIVNVFGTIKRLDSIKTYVTVNNPTQYSMVVLKSVLQNKDISVDGFAMDIDDISKLPSEKNLKLLFTYYSPPLKEIIKVINKNSENFYSEQLLKTIGLEEEGFGSADNGVKAEDMVFREMGILPEGMNIVDGSGLSRLNLVSPHQIVTLLNYMFKNKYFIPFFNSLPIAGVDGTLGKRMKKTKAENNLRAKTGTHIGVSSISGYVYTLDNEPVSFSIIANNYNVPVKIAENIEDLVCLRLANFKRK
;
A
#
# COMPACT_ATOMS: atom_id res chain seq x y z
N MET A 1 -55.90 -9.39 -33.38
CA MET A 1 -54.92 -8.67 -34.19
C MET A 1 -53.85 -8.11 -33.25
N LYS A 2 -53.12 -9.00 -32.55
CA LYS A 2 -51.98 -8.68 -31.68
C LYS A 2 -51.13 -9.95 -31.52
N ALA A 3 -50.25 -10.26 -32.43
CA ALA A 3 -49.21 -11.29 -32.28
C ALA A 3 -48.42 -11.47 -33.59
N LYS A 4 -47.70 -10.42 -34.03
CA LYS A 4 -46.72 -10.57 -35.15
C LYS A 4 -45.63 -9.52 -35.14
N PHE A 5 -45.29 -8.92 -34.00
CA PHE A 5 -44.26 -7.87 -33.98
C PHE A 5 -43.00 -8.18 -33.11
N ASN A 6 -42.97 -9.32 -32.44
CA ASN A 6 -41.84 -9.64 -31.54
C ASN A 6 -40.87 -10.75 -32.01
N LEU A 7 -40.94 -11.15 -33.29
CA LEU A 7 -40.06 -12.22 -33.80
C LEU A 7 -38.91 -11.70 -34.71
N PHE A 8 -38.90 -10.42 -35.03
CA PHE A 8 -37.87 -9.87 -35.93
C PHE A 8 -36.67 -9.21 -35.21
N ILE A 9 -36.82 -8.88 -33.92
CA ILE A 9 -35.74 -8.27 -33.11
C ILE A 9 -34.84 -9.34 -32.48
N LEU A 10 -35.32 -10.58 -32.31
CA LEU A 10 -34.55 -11.68 -31.72
C LEU A 10 -33.56 -12.36 -32.69
N LEU A 11 -33.74 -12.16 -34.00
CA LEU A 11 -32.87 -12.77 -35.03
C LEU A 11 -31.66 -11.90 -35.40
N ILE A 12 -31.66 -10.61 -35.04
CA ILE A 12 -30.51 -9.71 -35.28
C ILE A 12 -29.50 -9.79 -34.15
N PHE A 13 -29.91 -10.18 -32.93
CA PHE A 13 -28.98 -10.37 -31.80
C PHE A 13 -28.28 -11.74 -31.82
N PHE A 14 -28.80 -12.74 -32.55
CA PHE A 14 -28.20 -14.07 -32.61
C PHE A 14 -27.15 -14.21 -33.71
N SER A 15 -27.17 -13.36 -34.73
CA SER A 15 -26.14 -13.31 -35.78
C SER A 15 -24.89 -12.53 -35.37
N ALA A 16 -24.97 -11.65 -34.37
CA ALA A 16 -23.81 -10.94 -33.81
C ALA A 16 -22.99 -11.78 -32.81
N LEU A 17 -23.59 -12.85 -32.24
CA LEU A 17 -22.91 -13.73 -31.29
C LEU A 17 -22.16 -14.93 -31.94
N LEU A 18 -22.39 -15.19 -33.23
CA LEU A 18 -21.71 -16.27 -33.97
C LEU A 18 -20.44 -15.83 -34.70
N PHE A 19 -20.16 -14.52 -34.77
CA PHE A 19 -18.89 -13.97 -35.32
C PHE A 19 -17.83 -13.66 -34.26
N ALA A 20 -18.11 -13.90 -32.97
CA ALA A 20 -17.16 -13.64 -31.86
C ALA A 20 -16.42 -14.88 -31.38
N GLN A 21 -16.47 -16.00 -32.12
CA GLN A 21 -15.79 -17.26 -31.77
C GLN A 21 -14.82 -17.75 -32.87
N GLU A 22 -14.24 -16.83 -33.62
CA GLU A 22 -13.00 -17.14 -34.30
C GLU A 22 -11.83 -16.86 -33.35
N LYS A 23 -11.19 -17.93 -32.92
CA LYS A 23 -9.96 -17.91 -32.14
C LYS A 23 -8.93 -17.03 -32.84
N SER A 24 -8.81 -15.75 -32.49
CA SER A 24 -7.57 -15.07 -32.76
C SER A 24 -6.51 -15.64 -31.82
N LYS A 25 -5.79 -16.63 -32.28
CA LYS A 25 -4.43 -16.92 -31.88
C LYS A 25 -3.52 -15.83 -32.45
N ASP A 26 -3.85 -14.60 -32.27
CA ASP A 26 -2.91 -13.52 -32.45
C ASP A 26 -2.16 -13.37 -31.10
N THR A 27 -1.13 -14.20 -30.94
CA THR A 27 0.07 -13.76 -30.28
C THR A 27 0.39 -12.42 -30.94
N LEU A 28 0.32 -11.31 -30.18
CA LEU A 28 0.90 -10.04 -30.57
C LEU A 28 2.39 -10.30 -30.86
N SER A 29 2.69 -10.71 -32.09
CA SER A 29 4.04 -10.78 -32.59
C SER A 29 4.47 -9.34 -32.77
N VAL A 30 5.14 -8.80 -31.76
CA VAL A 30 5.88 -7.55 -31.92
C VAL A 30 6.85 -7.78 -33.07
N PRO A 31 6.78 -7.00 -34.16
CA PRO A 31 7.70 -7.16 -35.29
C PRO A 31 9.14 -7.18 -34.72
N SER A 32 9.99 -8.10 -35.23
CA SER A 32 11.40 -8.12 -34.90
C SER A 32 12.03 -6.87 -35.51
N TYR A 33 12.23 -5.83 -34.70
CA TYR A 33 12.87 -4.60 -35.16
C TYR A 33 14.36 -4.85 -35.41
N SER A 34 14.73 -4.81 -36.66
CA SER A 34 16.14 -4.72 -37.07
C SER A 34 16.64 -3.29 -36.86
N GLY A 35 17.08 -2.97 -35.63
CA GLY A 35 17.68 -1.70 -35.26
C GLY A 35 16.85 -0.44 -35.59
N THR A 36 16.48 0.32 -34.58
CA THR A 36 15.68 1.55 -34.66
C THR A 36 16.54 2.75 -34.26
N THR A 37 16.47 3.85 -35.01
CA THR A 37 17.10 5.10 -34.54
C THR A 37 16.30 5.72 -33.43
N ILE A 38 16.94 6.47 -32.53
CA ILE A 38 16.23 7.22 -31.47
C ILE A 38 15.14 8.12 -32.09
N LYS A 39 15.38 8.71 -33.24
CA LYS A 39 14.40 9.57 -33.94
C LYS A 39 13.16 8.79 -34.39
N ASP A 40 13.32 7.59 -34.90
CA ASP A 40 12.20 6.74 -35.34
C ASP A 40 11.42 6.26 -34.10
N PHE A 41 12.13 5.92 -33.02
CA PHE A 41 11.53 5.56 -31.74
C PHE A 41 10.69 6.70 -31.14
N TRP A 42 11.16 7.96 -31.23
CA TRP A 42 10.39 9.13 -30.81
C TRP A 42 9.06 9.21 -31.55
N LYS A 43 9.09 9.05 -32.87
CA LYS A 43 7.88 9.11 -33.68
C LYS A 43 6.89 8.01 -33.32
N GLU A 44 7.34 6.79 -33.07
CA GLU A 44 6.49 5.69 -32.63
C GLU A 44 5.82 6.00 -31.30
N LEU A 45 6.56 6.59 -30.34
CA LEU A 45 6.00 6.96 -29.04
C LEU A 45 5.02 8.14 -29.15
N ASP A 46 5.31 9.12 -30.00
CA ASP A 46 4.36 10.22 -30.27
C ASP A 46 3.03 9.68 -30.83
N ASP A 47 3.08 8.73 -31.76
CA ASP A 47 1.87 8.10 -32.30
C ASP A 47 1.07 7.36 -31.20
N ILE A 48 1.74 6.69 -30.26
CA ILE A 48 1.11 6.01 -29.12
C ILE A 48 0.45 7.02 -28.17
N PHE A 49 1.15 8.09 -27.77
CA PHE A 49 0.64 9.08 -26.83
C PHE A 49 -0.38 10.06 -27.44
N ASN A 50 -0.53 10.09 -28.73
CA ASN A 50 -1.54 10.86 -29.44
C ASN A 50 -2.79 10.02 -29.80
N ASP A 51 -3.00 8.87 -29.14
CA ASP A 51 -4.21 8.07 -29.29
C ASP A 51 -5.45 8.93 -28.95
N PRO A 52 -6.47 9.00 -29.86
CA PRO A 52 -7.65 9.84 -29.69
C PRO A 52 -8.46 9.56 -28.41
N ASN A 53 -8.36 8.37 -27.84
CA ASN A 53 -8.99 8.07 -26.54
C ASN A 53 -8.42 8.88 -25.37
N PHE A 54 -7.27 9.52 -25.59
CA PHE A 54 -6.55 10.33 -24.60
C PHE A 54 -6.45 11.81 -24.94
N ASP A 55 -7.31 12.33 -25.80
CA ASP A 55 -7.31 13.76 -26.18
C ASP A 55 -7.38 14.71 -24.98
N ASN A 56 -8.05 14.29 -23.89
CA ASN A 56 -8.12 15.05 -22.63
C ASN A 56 -6.98 14.77 -21.65
N ALA A 57 -6.16 13.76 -21.93
CA ALA A 57 -5.11 13.35 -21.00
C ALA A 57 -3.86 14.23 -21.11
N ASN A 58 -3.24 14.46 -19.98
CA ASN A 58 -1.91 15.02 -19.91
C ASN A 58 -0.91 13.88 -19.71
N TRP A 59 -0.08 13.62 -20.73
CA TRP A 59 1.03 12.67 -20.62
C TRP A 59 2.32 13.38 -20.21
N GLY A 60 2.95 12.90 -19.16
CA GLY A 60 4.30 13.26 -18.75
C GLY A 60 5.22 12.06 -18.91
N VAL A 61 6.28 12.17 -19.70
CA VAL A 61 7.15 11.04 -20.02
C VAL A 61 8.61 11.47 -20.07
N VAL A 62 9.47 10.69 -19.41
CA VAL A 62 10.93 10.74 -19.56
C VAL A 62 11.46 9.32 -19.65
N ILE A 63 12.30 9.06 -20.67
CA ILE A 63 13.00 7.81 -20.88
C ILE A 63 14.47 8.14 -21.12
N GLN A 64 15.38 7.58 -20.33
CA GLN A 64 16.80 7.93 -20.37
C GLN A 64 17.70 6.71 -20.26
N SER A 65 18.74 6.65 -21.07
CA SER A 65 19.85 5.70 -20.93
C SER A 65 20.60 5.94 -19.62
N LEU A 66 20.80 4.91 -18.85
CA LEU A 66 21.63 4.94 -17.64
C LEU A 66 23.13 4.82 -17.95
N GLU A 67 23.46 4.34 -19.15
CA GLU A 67 24.84 4.19 -19.62
C GLU A 67 25.39 5.49 -20.20
N THR A 68 24.64 6.11 -21.13
CA THR A 68 25.10 7.29 -21.86
C THR A 68 24.54 8.61 -21.36
N GLY A 69 23.42 8.57 -20.61
CA GLY A 69 22.65 9.75 -20.21
C GLY A 69 21.79 10.33 -21.33
N GLU A 70 21.77 9.72 -22.54
CA GLU A 70 20.95 10.17 -23.65
C GLU A 70 19.46 9.96 -23.38
N TYR A 71 18.63 10.95 -23.75
CA TYR A 71 17.18 10.81 -23.67
C TYR A 71 16.64 10.05 -24.88
N PHE A 72 15.99 8.93 -24.61
CA PHE A 72 15.26 8.17 -25.61
C PHE A 72 13.93 8.82 -25.96
N TYR A 73 13.31 9.52 -24.98
CA TYR A 73 12.08 10.25 -25.19
C TYR A 73 11.82 11.25 -24.07
N ARG A 74 11.19 12.38 -24.42
CA ARG A 74 10.75 13.40 -23.46
C ARG A 74 9.45 14.04 -23.91
N ARG A 75 8.42 14.02 -23.04
CA ARG A 75 7.15 14.72 -23.23
C ARG A 75 6.71 15.33 -21.92
N ASN A 76 6.47 16.64 -21.88
CA ASN A 76 6.10 17.37 -20.65
C ASN A 76 7.01 17.05 -19.45
N ALA A 77 8.27 16.79 -19.69
CA ALA A 77 9.24 16.22 -18.75
C ALA A 77 9.31 16.96 -17.40
N ASN A 78 9.17 18.30 -17.41
CA ASN A 78 9.29 19.17 -16.25
C ASN A 78 7.93 19.69 -15.74
N LYS A 79 6.80 19.29 -16.35
CA LYS A 79 5.48 19.63 -15.81
C LYS A 79 5.17 18.78 -14.60
N LEU A 80 4.44 19.35 -13.66
CA LEU A 80 3.99 18.66 -12.46
C LEU A 80 2.75 17.81 -12.75
N PHE A 81 2.76 16.59 -12.23
CA PHE A 81 1.70 15.61 -12.33
C PHE A 81 1.39 15.05 -10.94
N ILE A 82 0.18 14.58 -10.73
CA ILE A 82 -0.17 13.72 -9.61
C ILE A 82 0.47 12.35 -9.87
N PRO A 83 1.44 11.91 -9.05
CA PRO A 83 2.20 10.68 -9.30
C PRO A 83 1.45 9.42 -8.88
N ALA A 84 0.40 9.55 -8.07
CA ALA A 84 -0.17 8.45 -7.32
C ALA A 84 0.93 7.64 -6.59
N SER A 85 0.84 6.31 -6.52
CA SER A 85 1.78 5.48 -5.77
C SER A 85 3.22 5.44 -6.32
N ASP A 86 3.52 6.08 -7.46
CA ASP A 86 4.92 6.29 -7.88
C ASP A 86 5.69 7.19 -6.89
N LEU A 87 4.97 7.96 -6.05
CA LEU A 87 5.58 8.70 -4.95
C LEU A 87 6.36 7.81 -3.98
N LYS A 88 5.94 6.56 -3.79
CA LYS A 88 6.64 5.59 -2.92
C LYS A 88 8.11 5.35 -3.31
N LEU A 89 8.48 5.65 -4.56
CA LEU A 89 9.88 5.63 -4.99
C LEU A 89 10.71 6.65 -4.18
N PHE A 90 10.15 7.84 -3.93
CA PHE A 90 10.81 8.89 -3.13
C PHE A 90 10.95 8.45 -1.69
N THR A 91 9.87 8.05 -1.05
CA THR A 91 9.86 7.62 0.36
C THR A 91 10.76 6.40 0.61
N THR A 92 10.74 5.40 -0.29
CA THR A 92 11.59 4.22 -0.11
C THR A 92 13.07 4.48 -0.42
N ALA A 93 13.38 5.37 -1.37
CA ALA A 93 14.76 5.80 -1.64
C ALA A 93 15.32 6.61 -0.45
N ALA A 94 14.55 7.59 0.06
CA ALA A 94 14.93 8.39 1.22
C ALA A 94 15.13 7.50 2.46
N GLY A 95 14.19 6.57 2.73
CA GLY A 95 14.30 5.63 3.84
C GLY A 95 15.56 4.78 3.78
N LEU A 96 15.94 4.28 2.59
CA LEU A 96 17.20 3.54 2.42
C LEU A 96 18.44 4.40 2.64
N ILE A 97 18.41 5.67 2.23
CA ILE A 97 19.57 6.58 2.35
C ILE A 97 19.74 7.05 3.79
N LEU A 98 18.67 7.45 4.46
CA LEU A 98 18.70 8.00 5.81
C LEU A 98 18.86 6.91 6.88
N LEU A 99 18.05 5.84 6.80
CA LEU A 99 18.01 4.80 7.82
C LEU A 99 18.91 3.60 7.48
N GLY A 100 19.13 3.35 6.20
CA GLY A 100 19.88 2.17 5.73
C GLY A 100 19.01 0.91 5.60
N PRO A 101 19.43 -0.08 4.77
CA PRO A 101 18.64 -1.29 4.48
C PRO A 101 18.49 -2.24 5.69
N GLU A 102 19.36 -2.16 6.66
CA GLU A 102 19.36 -3.01 7.86
C GLU A 102 18.67 -2.33 9.06
N TYR A 103 18.07 -1.14 8.88
CA TYR A 103 17.27 -0.50 9.93
C TYR A 103 16.15 -1.43 10.39
N ILE A 104 15.95 -1.53 11.70
CA ILE A 104 14.91 -2.33 12.35
C ILE A 104 14.09 -1.43 13.27
N PHE A 105 12.78 -1.55 13.20
CA PHE A 105 11.88 -0.89 14.14
C PHE A 105 11.93 -1.59 15.49
N SER A 106 11.72 -0.84 16.56
CA SER A 106 11.69 -1.37 17.91
C SER A 106 10.38 -1.01 18.61
N THR A 107 9.83 -1.95 19.35
CA THR A 107 8.70 -1.74 20.26
C THR A 107 9.10 -2.17 21.65
N ASN A 108 9.03 -1.26 22.62
CA ASN A 108 9.41 -1.52 24.01
C ASN A 108 8.21 -1.96 24.82
N ILE A 109 8.36 -3.06 25.54
CA ILE A 109 7.40 -3.52 26.53
C ILE A 109 7.95 -3.16 27.93
N LEU A 110 7.22 -2.29 28.64
CA LEU A 110 7.67 -1.76 29.92
C LEU A 110 6.60 -2.03 31.00
N MET A 111 7.01 -1.96 32.24
CA MET A 111 6.08 -2.00 33.37
C MET A 111 6.17 -0.73 34.21
N ASN A 112 5.03 -0.33 34.76
CA ASN A 112 4.93 0.68 35.85
C ASN A 112 4.29 0.05 37.07
N GLY A 113 5.10 -0.37 37.99
CA GLY A 113 4.64 -1.10 39.18
C GLY A 113 5.74 -2.00 39.78
N ASN A 114 5.33 -2.97 40.56
CA ASN A 114 6.23 -3.92 41.20
C ASN A 114 5.80 -5.37 40.93
N MET A 115 6.77 -6.27 40.95
CA MET A 115 6.49 -7.70 40.93
C MET A 115 6.26 -8.23 42.35
N ASP A 116 5.17 -8.98 42.53
CA ASP A 116 4.88 -9.77 43.74
C ASP A 116 4.64 -11.23 43.27
N GLY A 117 5.68 -12.04 43.38
CA GLY A 117 5.67 -13.37 42.78
C GLY A 117 5.51 -13.30 41.26
N SER A 118 4.42 -13.88 40.73
CA SER A 118 4.08 -13.81 39.28
C SER A 118 3.07 -12.69 38.94
N VAL A 119 2.74 -11.84 39.89
CA VAL A 119 1.79 -10.74 39.75
C VAL A 119 2.56 -9.43 39.44
N LEU A 120 2.26 -8.79 38.34
CA LEU A 120 2.60 -7.39 38.15
C LEU A 120 1.54 -6.51 38.78
N ASP A 121 1.86 -5.99 40.02
CA ASP A 121 1.03 -4.99 40.68
C ASP A 121 1.29 -3.61 40.05
N GLY A 122 0.57 -3.32 38.96
CA GLY A 122 0.73 -2.14 38.16
C GLY A 122 0.35 -2.32 36.67
N ASP A 123 0.76 -1.38 35.85
CA ASP A 123 0.40 -1.31 34.43
C ASP A 123 1.48 -1.89 33.53
N LEU A 124 1.07 -2.46 32.39
CA LEU A 124 1.93 -2.83 31.25
C LEU A 124 1.88 -1.74 30.19
N PHE A 125 3.03 -1.23 29.78
CA PHE A 125 3.15 -0.25 28.71
C PHE A 125 3.73 -0.88 27.44
N VAL A 126 3.13 -0.55 26.31
CA VAL A 126 3.64 -0.86 24.96
C VAL A 126 4.03 0.46 24.32
N ARG A 127 5.32 0.73 24.19
CA ARG A 127 5.83 1.96 23.56
C ARG A 127 6.24 1.67 22.13
N GLY A 128 5.44 2.18 21.18
CA GLY A 128 5.66 2.04 19.75
C GLY A 128 6.57 3.11 19.16
N ARG A 129 7.21 2.76 18.02
CA ARG A 129 8.03 3.66 17.22
C ARG A 129 7.72 3.49 15.72
N GLY A 130 6.48 3.12 15.38
CA GLY A 130 6.03 3.06 14.00
C GLY A 130 6.27 1.73 13.28
N ASP A 131 6.48 0.61 13.98
CA ASP A 131 6.65 -0.71 13.36
C ASP A 131 5.39 -1.14 12.57
N PRO A 132 5.45 -1.23 11.22
CA PRO A 132 4.31 -1.67 10.42
C PRO A 132 4.13 -3.19 10.40
N THR A 133 5.09 -3.96 10.93
CA THR A 133 5.18 -5.41 10.70
C THR A 133 4.44 -6.25 11.72
N ILE A 134 3.79 -5.62 12.72
CA ILE A 134 2.94 -6.31 13.69
C ILE A 134 1.62 -6.72 13.01
N SER A 135 1.75 -7.63 12.05
CA SER A 135 0.66 -8.17 11.21
C SER A 135 1.02 -9.56 10.70
N GLY A 136 0.10 -10.24 10.03
CA GLY A 136 0.36 -11.58 9.46
C GLY A 136 1.27 -11.59 8.23
N ARG A 137 1.59 -10.43 7.62
CA ARG A 137 2.32 -10.36 6.34
C ARG A 137 3.73 -10.97 6.36
N PHE A 138 4.39 -10.96 7.50
CA PHE A 138 5.73 -11.51 7.69
C PHE A 138 5.72 -12.87 8.41
N TYR A 139 4.54 -13.40 8.72
CA TYR A 139 4.37 -14.57 9.59
C TYR A 139 3.33 -15.56 9.06
N ASP A 140 3.35 -15.86 7.75
CA ASP A 140 2.50 -16.87 7.08
C ASP A 140 0.98 -16.66 7.35
N ASP A 141 0.52 -15.38 7.31
CA ASP A 141 -0.84 -14.94 7.65
C ASP A 141 -1.25 -15.11 9.12
N ASP A 142 -0.34 -15.51 10.02
CA ASP A 142 -0.60 -15.50 11.46
C ASP A 142 -0.55 -14.08 12.03
N LYS A 143 -1.70 -13.46 12.15
CA LYS A 143 -1.86 -12.10 12.65
C LYS A 143 -1.47 -11.95 14.12
N TYR A 144 -1.58 -13.02 14.89
CA TYR A 144 -1.33 -13.01 16.32
C TYR A 144 0.10 -13.39 16.71
N LYS A 145 0.93 -13.78 15.73
CA LYS A 145 2.29 -14.29 15.98
C LYS A 145 3.09 -13.40 16.93
N VAL A 146 3.16 -12.10 16.62
CA VAL A 146 3.95 -11.14 17.42
C VAL A 146 3.40 -11.03 18.84
N TYR A 147 2.08 -10.93 19.01
CA TYR A 147 1.47 -10.83 20.33
C TYR A 147 1.54 -12.14 21.13
N ASN A 148 1.48 -13.29 20.45
CA ASN A 148 1.75 -14.58 21.08
C ASN A 148 3.20 -14.64 21.60
N ASP A 149 4.17 -14.16 20.83
CA ASP A 149 5.58 -14.11 21.25
C ASP A 149 5.78 -13.16 22.46
N TRP A 150 5.04 -12.05 22.50
CA TRP A 150 5.07 -11.14 23.66
C TRP A 150 4.46 -11.79 24.89
N ALA A 151 3.33 -12.50 24.76
CA ALA A 151 2.74 -13.25 25.84
C ALA A 151 3.70 -14.33 26.38
N ASP A 152 4.31 -15.12 25.48
CA ASP A 152 5.29 -16.13 25.85
C ASP A 152 6.51 -15.49 26.56
N SER A 153 6.94 -14.29 26.13
CA SER A 153 8.02 -13.52 26.77
C SER A 153 7.65 -13.05 28.18
N LEU A 154 6.41 -12.57 28.37
CA LEU A 154 5.91 -12.16 29.69
C LEU A 154 5.84 -13.35 30.64
N SER A 155 5.30 -14.50 30.20
CA SER A 155 5.28 -15.73 30.99
C SER A 155 6.69 -16.22 31.35
N ASN A 156 7.65 -16.12 30.40
CA ASN A 156 9.05 -16.49 30.65
C ASN A 156 9.75 -15.58 31.69
N ILE A 157 9.32 -14.32 31.80
CA ILE A 157 9.77 -13.38 32.87
C ILE A 157 9.12 -13.71 34.18
N GLY A 158 8.04 -14.51 34.16
CA GLY A 158 7.28 -14.92 35.34
C GLY A 158 6.06 -14.05 35.62
N ILE A 159 5.47 -13.41 34.60
CA ILE A 159 4.24 -12.61 34.72
C ILE A 159 3.05 -13.46 34.26
N ASP A 160 2.17 -13.82 35.19
CA ASP A 160 0.92 -14.56 34.96
C ASP A 160 -0.32 -13.69 35.21
N GLU A 161 -0.14 -12.56 35.91
CA GLU A 161 -1.22 -11.62 36.23
C GLU A 161 -0.74 -10.17 36.16
N ILE A 162 -1.59 -9.29 35.61
CA ILE A 162 -1.41 -7.83 35.53
C ILE A 162 -2.63 -7.20 36.23
N THR A 163 -2.44 -6.56 37.41
CA THR A 163 -3.54 -5.94 38.15
C THR A 163 -4.01 -4.61 37.53
N GLY A 164 -3.12 -3.93 36.85
CA GLY A 164 -3.38 -2.64 36.15
C GLY A 164 -3.81 -2.77 34.70
N ASN A 165 -3.56 -1.70 33.96
CA ASN A 165 -3.98 -1.54 32.58
C ASN A 165 -2.90 -2.01 31.60
N ILE A 166 -3.31 -2.26 30.35
CA ILE A 166 -2.42 -2.35 29.19
C ILE A 166 -2.52 -1.02 28.45
N ILE A 167 -1.43 -0.30 28.36
CA ILE A 167 -1.37 1.08 27.86
C ILE A 167 -0.49 1.14 26.63
N GLY A 168 -1.05 1.63 25.53
CA GLY A 168 -0.29 1.94 24.32
C GLY A 168 0.28 3.34 24.38
N ASP A 169 1.61 3.45 24.35
CA ASP A 169 2.34 4.74 24.30
C ASP A 169 2.80 4.99 22.86
N ASP A 170 2.05 5.81 22.14
CA ASP A 170 2.28 6.19 20.75
C ASP A 170 2.82 7.62 20.59
N ASN A 171 3.24 8.26 21.67
CA ASN A 171 3.74 9.65 21.70
C ASN A 171 4.98 9.90 20.82
N SER A 172 5.59 8.88 20.22
CA SER A 172 6.68 9.07 19.25
C SER A 172 6.20 9.63 17.90
N PHE A 173 4.90 9.49 17.59
CA PHE A 173 4.27 10.06 16.40
C PHE A 173 3.21 11.10 16.78
N ASP A 174 2.80 11.89 15.78
CA ASP A 174 1.63 12.76 15.91
C ASP A 174 0.32 11.94 15.87
N ASN A 175 -0.78 12.55 16.34
CA ASN A 175 -2.11 11.94 16.38
C ASN A 175 -2.86 12.07 15.04
N LEU A 176 -2.17 12.46 13.94
CA LEU A 176 -2.76 12.61 12.61
C LEU A 176 -2.65 11.27 11.86
N GLY A 177 -3.59 10.39 12.07
CA GLY A 177 -3.60 9.07 11.43
C GLY A 177 -3.79 9.12 9.91
N LEU A 178 -4.53 10.10 9.38
CA LEU A 178 -4.83 10.26 7.96
C LEU A 178 -3.94 11.33 7.32
N GLY A 179 -3.48 11.07 6.10
CA GLY A 179 -2.63 12.00 5.36
C GLY A 179 -3.38 13.25 4.90
N LYS A 180 -2.65 14.36 4.76
CA LYS A 180 -3.18 15.64 4.31
C LYS A 180 -3.75 15.53 2.89
N GLY A 181 -5.01 15.95 2.71
CA GLY A 181 -5.69 15.93 1.41
C GLY A 181 -6.20 14.55 0.99
N TRP A 182 -6.26 13.57 1.90
CA TRP A 182 -6.96 12.32 1.67
C TRP A 182 -8.46 12.56 1.60
N ALA A 183 -9.15 11.81 0.73
CA ALA A 183 -10.59 11.96 0.58
C ALA A 183 -11.31 11.35 1.78
N TRP A 184 -12.27 12.08 2.34
CA TRP A 184 -13.02 11.65 3.52
C TRP A 184 -13.85 10.37 3.28
N ASP A 185 -14.27 10.12 2.04
CA ASP A 185 -15.03 8.95 1.63
C ASP A 185 -14.15 7.71 1.41
N ASP A 186 -12.83 7.87 1.44
CA ASP A 186 -11.86 6.77 1.43
C ASP A 186 -11.55 6.22 2.83
N GLU A 187 -11.95 6.89 3.91
CA GLU A 187 -11.58 6.59 5.30
C GLU A 187 -11.91 5.15 5.75
N SER A 188 -12.88 4.50 5.11
CA SER A 188 -13.26 3.11 5.44
C SER A 188 -12.42 2.04 4.75
N TYR A 189 -11.68 2.41 3.70
CA TYR A 189 -10.96 1.45 2.86
C TYR A 189 -9.55 1.17 3.36
N TRP A 190 -9.09 -0.06 3.19
CA TRP A 190 -7.77 -0.54 3.63
C TRP A 190 -6.60 0.33 3.15
N PHE A 191 -6.69 0.88 1.93
CA PHE A 191 -5.65 1.72 1.35
C PHE A 191 -5.57 3.12 1.99
N SER A 192 -6.53 3.47 2.85
CA SER A 192 -6.59 4.70 3.65
C SER A 192 -6.47 4.40 5.15
N ALA A 193 -5.84 3.28 5.52
CA ALA A 193 -5.64 2.91 6.90
C ALA A 193 -4.82 3.98 7.64
N PRO A 194 -5.25 4.40 8.84
CA PRO A 194 -4.56 5.43 9.60
C PRO A 194 -3.18 4.94 10.06
N SER A 195 -2.18 5.82 10.02
CA SER A 195 -0.84 5.57 10.56
C SER A 195 -0.73 5.99 12.02
N GLY A 196 0.14 5.33 12.79
CA GLY A 196 0.39 5.65 14.20
C GLY A 196 1.63 4.94 14.71
N ALA A 197 2.18 5.37 15.86
CA ALA A 197 3.39 4.77 16.41
C ALA A 197 3.17 3.32 16.88
N ILE A 198 1.93 2.95 17.18
CA ILE A 198 1.51 1.59 17.49
C ILE A 198 0.49 1.16 16.43
N SER A 199 0.68 -0.04 15.91
CA SER A 199 -0.16 -0.59 14.83
C SER A 199 -0.33 -2.09 15.02
N PHE A 200 -1.48 -2.61 14.57
CA PHE A 200 -1.76 -4.04 14.52
C PHE A 200 -2.57 -4.38 13.26
N ASN A 201 -2.16 -5.44 12.55
CA ASN A 201 -2.86 -5.95 11.37
C ASN A 201 -3.16 -4.85 10.33
N ASP A 202 -2.13 -4.04 9.99
CA ASP A 202 -2.19 -2.91 9.05
C ASP A 202 -3.28 -1.87 9.40
N ASN A 203 -3.70 -1.80 10.67
CA ASN A 203 -4.79 -0.95 11.19
C ASN A 203 -6.13 -1.18 10.50
N VAL A 204 -6.36 -2.42 10.08
CA VAL A 204 -7.63 -2.89 9.52
C VAL A 204 -8.15 -4.13 10.26
N VAL A 205 -9.44 -4.38 10.11
CA VAL A 205 -10.09 -5.61 10.55
C VAL A 205 -10.66 -6.33 9.32
N ASP A 206 -10.33 -7.61 9.18
CA ASP A 206 -10.97 -8.44 8.16
C ASP A 206 -12.42 -8.74 8.59
N ILE A 207 -13.34 -8.57 7.67
CA ILE A 207 -14.75 -8.87 7.85
C ILE A 207 -15.11 -10.03 6.95
N VAL A 208 -15.70 -11.07 7.53
CA VAL A 208 -16.27 -12.19 6.78
C VAL A 208 -17.79 -12.14 6.93
N VAL A 209 -18.47 -11.94 5.81
CA VAL A 209 -19.93 -12.03 5.72
C VAL A 209 -20.29 -13.37 5.12
N LYS A 210 -21.08 -14.18 5.84
CA LYS A 210 -21.54 -15.50 5.38
C LYS A 210 -23.00 -15.72 5.73
N VAL A 211 -23.66 -16.62 5.01
CA VAL A 211 -25.02 -17.01 5.34
C VAL A 211 -25.01 -18.16 6.35
N ASN A 212 -25.72 -18.00 7.47
CA ASN A 212 -26.04 -19.13 8.33
C ASN A 212 -27.15 -19.96 7.63
N ASN A 213 -26.79 -21.16 7.18
CA ASN A 213 -27.66 -21.99 6.33
C ASN A 213 -28.91 -22.49 7.04
N GLU A 214 -28.85 -22.73 8.35
CA GLU A 214 -29.99 -23.21 9.13
C GLU A 214 -31.06 -22.12 9.29
N LYS A 215 -30.60 -20.87 9.56
CA LYS A 215 -31.47 -19.73 9.82
C LYS A 215 -31.72 -18.85 8.60
N ASN A 216 -30.96 -19.07 7.50
CA ASN A 216 -30.97 -18.24 6.29
C ASN A 216 -30.80 -16.75 6.59
N ILE A 217 -29.91 -16.41 7.51
CA ILE A 217 -29.56 -15.04 7.90
C ILE A 217 -28.08 -14.74 7.66
N PRO A 218 -27.73 -13.47 7.31
CA PRO A 218 -26.34 -13.08 7.17
C PRO A 218 -25.68 -12.95 8.56
N VAL A 219 -24.48 -13.51 8.69
CA VAL A 219 -23.65 -13.45 9.89
C VAL A 219 -22.34 -12.75 9.53
N ILE A 220 -21.94 -11.79 10.36
CA ILE A 220 -20.68 -11.07 10.26
C ILE A 220 -19.73 -11.58 11.34
N THR A 221 -18.52 -11.94 10.94
CA THR A 221 -17.42 -12.29 11.85
C THR A 221 -16.17 -11.50 11.49
N THR A 222 -15.27 -11.31 12.45
CA THR A 222 -14.02 -10.56 12.27
C THR A 222 -12.81 -11.46 12.44
N ASN A 223 -11.69 -11.06 11.82
CA ASN A 223 -10.37 -11.60 12.05
C ASN A 223 -9.34 -10.44 12.06
N PRO A 224 -8.72 -10.09 13.19
CA PRO A 224 -8.86 -10.76 14.48
C PRO A 224 -10.28 -10.67 15.04
N SER A 225 -10.64 -11.67 15.88
CA SER A 225 -11.88 -11.60 16.66
C SER A 225 -11.76 -10.47 17.65
N THR A 226 -12.64 -9.47 17.55
CA THR A 226 -12.57 -8.28 18.41
C THR A 226 -13.96 -7.71 18.67
N LYS A 227 -14.14 -7.13 19.86
CA LYS A 227 -15.31 -6.32 20.20
C LYS A 227 -15.09 -4.83 19.98
N TYR A 228 -13.94 -4.45 19.45
CA TYR A 228 -13.58 -3.06 19.19
C TYR A 228 -14.44 -2.42 18.12
N ILE A 229 -14.97 -3.23 17.19
CA ILE A 229 -15.88 -2.79 16.12
C ILE A 229 -17.32 -3.21 16.44
N VAL A 230 -18.25 -2.29 16.28
CA VAL A 230 -19.70 -2.52 16.39
C VAL A 230 -20.32 -2.56 14.98
N PHE A 231 -20.98 -3.67 14.63
CA PHE A 231 -21.61 -3.82 13.33
C PHE A 231 -23.09 -3.47 13.35
N ILE A 232 -23.50 -2.67 12.37
CA ILE A 232 -24.89 -2.51 11.96
C ILE A 232 -25.06 -3.36 10.69
N ASN A 233 -25.74 -4.52 10.84
CA ASN A 233 -25.91 -5.50 9.76
C ASN A 233 -27.19 -5.24 8.99
N ASN A 234 -27.07 -4.68 7.80
CA ASN A 234 -28.14 -4.41 6.84
C ASN A 234 -27.99 -5.26 5.56
N VAL A 235 -27.38 -6.44 5.68
CA VAL A 235 -27.21 -7.38 4.57
C VAL A 235 -28.48 -8.20 4.37
N SER A 236 -28.91 -8.35 3.12
CA SER A 236 -30.06 -9.20 2.74
C SER A 236 -29.58 -10.47 2.05
N VAL A 237 -30.17 -11.62 2.41
CA VAL A 237 -29.92 -12.88 1.73
C VAL A 237 -30.77 -12.97 0.47
N VAL A 238 -30.15 -13.27 -0.67
CA VAL A 238 -30.80 -13.40 -1.98
C VAL A 238 -30.66 -14.84 -2.53
N PRO A 239 -31.47 -15.24 -3.55
CA PRO A 239 -31.35 -16.54 -4.18
C PRO A 239 -29.95 -16.82 -4.73
N ALA A 240 -29.63 -18.12 -4.91
CA ALA A 240 -28.28 -18.56 -5.30
C ALA A 240 -27.86 -18.14 -6.72
N ASP A 241 -28.80 -17.80 -7.58
CA ASP A 241 -28.59 -17.28 -8.95
C ASP A 241 -28.42 -15.75 -9.01
N SER A 242 -28.54 -15.08 -7.87
CA SER A 242 -28.34 -13.63 -7.75
C SER A 242 -26.84 -13.28 -7.62
N ILE A 243 -26.55 -11.97 -7.55
CA ILE A 243 -25.18 -11.45 -7.37
C ILE A 243 -24.97 -11.10 -5.89
N THR A 244 -23.83 -11.54 -5.32
CA THR A 244 -23.34 -11.03 -4.04
C THR A 244 -22.68 -9.68 -4.25
N SER A 245 -23.13 -8.67 -3.49
CA SER A 245 -22.55 -7.32 -3.47
C SER A 245 -22.59 -6.80 -2.04
N ILE A 246 -21.46 -6.78 -1.35
CA ILE A 246 -21.34 -6.30 0.03
C ILE A 246 -20.56 -5.00 0.01
N ASN A 247 -21.08 -4.01 0.71
CA ASN A 247 -20.45 -2.73 0.97
C ASN A 247 -20.24 -2.56 2.46
N VAL A 248 -19.16 -1.89 2.81
CA VAL A 248 -18.77 -1.61 4.20
C VAL A 248 -18.48 -0.12 4.33
N TYR A 249 -19.05 0.49 5.34
CA TYR A 249 -18.84 1.90 5.65
C TYR A 249 -18.67 2.07 7.16
N ARG A 250 -17.53 2.59 7.59
CA ARG A 250 -17.27 2.99 8.97
C ARG A 250 -17.71 4.45 9.15
N GLN A 251 -18.53 4.69 10.13
CA GLN A 251 -18.91 6.05 10.50
C GLN A 251 -17.67 6.83 10.96
N SER A 252 -17.40 7.96 10.33
CA SER A 252 -16.21 8.79 10.61
C SER A 252 -16.06 9.11 12.11
N GLY A 253 -14.83 9.05 12.61
CA GLY A 253 -14.50 9.28 14.01
C GLY A 253 -14.99 8.19 14.99
N THR A 254 -15.52 7.06 14.49
CA THR A 254 -16.02 5.96 15.33
C THR A 254 -15.56 4.60 14.81
N ASN A 255 -15.86 3.54 15.58
CA ASN A 255 -15.73 2.15 15.14
C ASN A 255 -17.12 1.48 14.93
N ILE A 256 -18.13 2.28 14.58
CA ILE A 256 -19.43 1.79 14.14
C ILE A 256 -19.37 1.54 12.63
N VAL A 257 -19.58 0.30 12.23
CA VAL A 257 -19.46 -0.16 10.86
C VAL A 257 -20.79 -0.65 10.31
N ASN A 258 -21.27 0.01 9.28
CA ASN A 258 -22.44 -0.42 8.51
C ASN A 258 -22.00 -1.41 7.43
N VAL A 259 -22.57 -2.61 7.46
CA VAL A 259 -22.39 -3.63 6.42
C VAL A 259 -23.73 -3.81 5.72
N PHE A 260 -23.78 -3.57 4.42
CA PHE A 260 -25.02 -3.56 3.67
C PHE A 260 -24.85 -4.13 2.25
N GLY A 261 -25.99 -4.48 1.64
CA GLY A 261 -26.02 -5.07 0.30
C GLY A 261 -26.65 -6.45 0.28
N THR A 262 -26.24 -7.30 -0.64
CA THR A 262 -26.84 -8.64 -0.84
C THR A 262 -25.77 -9.72 -0.80
N ILE A 263 -26.14 -10.86 -0.18
CA ILE A 263 -25.34 -12.08 -0.20
C ILE A 263 -26.22 -13.25 -0.67
N LYS A 264 -25.76 -13.99 -1.68
CA LYS A 264 -26.48 -15.17 -2.14
C LYS A 264 -26.34 -16.33 -1.16
N ARG A 265 -27.31 -17.22 -1.15
CA ARG A 265 -27.29 -18.42 -0.31
C ARG A 265 -25.98 -19.22 -0.53
N LEU A 266 -25.45 -19.79 0.55
CA LEU A 266 -24.22 -20.57 0.58
C LEU A 266 -22.93 -19.82 0.20
N ASP A 267 -23.00 -18.49 0.07
CA ASP A 267 -21.83 -17.67 -0.23
C ASP A 267 -21.13 -17.18 1.04
N SER A 268 -19.87 -16.83 0.86
CA SER A 268 -19.04 -16.17 1.87
C SER A 268 -18.15 -15.17 1.18
N ILE A 269 -18.13 -13.93 1.65
CA ILE A 269 -17.27 -12.89 1.12
C ILE A 269 -16.39 -12.33 2.23
N LYS A 270 -15.13 -12.08 1.89
CA LYS A 270 -14.18 -11.41 2.76
C LYS A 270 -13.98 -9.97 2.28
N THR A 271 -14.04 -9.02 3.20
CA THR A 271 -13.75 -7.61 3.00
C THR A 271 -12.99 -7.06 4.19
N TYR A 272 -12.68 -5.78 4.20
CA TYR A 272 -11.85 -5.13 5.20
C TYR A 272 -12.46 -3.79 5.60
N VAL A 273 -12.16 -3.34 6.82
CA VAL A 273 -12.47 -1.99 7.26
C VAL A 273 -11.32 -1.46 8.13
N THR A 274 -11.01 -0.18 7.98
CA THR A 274 -10.05 0.52 8.84
C THR A 274 -10.61 0.72 10.24
N VAL A 275 -9.72 0.90 11.21
CA VAL A 275 -10.10 1.24 12.59
C VAL A 275 -9.89 2.73 12.86
N ASN A 276 -10.71 3.27 13.75
CA ASN A 276 -10.44 4.56 14.39
C ASN A 276 -9.64 4.30 15.67
N ASN A 277 -8.61 5.08 15.94
CA ASN A 277 -7.64 4.90 17.02
C ASN A 277 -6.95 3.51 16.97
N PRO A 278 -5.88 3.37 16.16
CA PRO A 278 -5.09 2.14 16.03
C PRO A 278 -4.45 1.68 17.33
N THR A 279 -3.99 2.61 18.17
CA THR A 279 -3.35 2.34 19.46
C THR A 279 -4.32 1.62 20.39
N GLN A 280 -5.52 2.15 20.57
CA GLN A 280 -6.56 1.53 21.37
C GLN A 280 -6.96 0.14 20.83
N TYR A 281 -7.11 0.01 19.50
CA TYR A 281 -7.40 -1.27 18.84
C TYR A 281 -6.32 -2.31 19.13
N SER A 282 -5.08 -1.93 18.97
CA SER A 282 -3.89 -2.75 19.23
C SER A 282 -3.89 -3.29 20.66
N MET A 283 -4.12 -2.43 21.66
CA MET A 283 -4.16 -2.81 23.07
C MET A 283 -5.34 -3.73 23.40
N VAL A 284 -6.52 -3.49 22.81
CA VAL A 284 -7.69 -4.38 22.99
C VAL A 284 -7.39 -5.79 22.47
N VAL A 285 -6.73 -5.91 21.31
CA VAL A 285 -6.35 -7.22 20.77
C VAL A 285 -5.26 -7.86 21.62
N LEU A 286 -4.23 -7.11 22.03
CA LEU A 286 -3.16 -7.62 22.89
C LEU A 286 -3.74 -8.18 24.21
N LYS A 287 -4.62 -7.43 24.89
CA LYS A 287 -5.29 -7.91 26.10
C LYS A 287 -5.99 -9.27 25.87
N SER A 288 -6.69 -9.39 24.75
CA SER A 288 -7.38 -10.65 24.42
C SER A 288 -6.39 -11.80 24.17
N VAL A 289 -5.24 -11.53 23.57
CA VAL A 289 -4.19 -12.54 23.35
C VAL A 289 -3.57 -12.96 24.67
N LEU A 290 -3.23 -12.02 25.56
CA LEU A 290 -2.68 -12.31 26.89
C LEU A 290 -3.64 -13.22 27.68
N GLN A 291 -4.93 -12.88 27.71
CA GLN A 291 -5.95 -13.69 28.39
C GLN A 291 -6.09 -15.09 27.78
N ASN A 292 -5.95 -15.25 26.46
CA ASN A 292 -5.97 -16.56 25.79
C ASN A 292 -4.69 -17.38 26.06
N LYS A 293 -3.64 -16.75 26.58
CA LYS A 293 -2.35 -17.33 26.96
C LYS A 293 -2.23 -17.46 28.52
N ASP A 294 -3.35 -17.46 29.20
CA ASP A 294 -3.44 -17.60 30.64
C ASP A 294 -2.74 -16.50 31.47
N ILE A 295 -2.50 -15.32 30.85
CA ILE A 295 -2.07 -14.11 31.57
C ILE A 295 -3.31 -13.27 31.85
N SER A 296 -3.72 -13.22 33.13
CA SER A 296 -4.88 -12.40 33.52
C SER A 296 -4.57 -10.91 33.49
N VAL A 297 -5.56 -10.10 33.11
CA VAL A 297 -5.45 -8.64 33.11
C VAL A 297 -6.73 -8.03 33.71
N ASP A 298 -6.64 -7.45 34.88
CA ASP A 298 -7.79 -6.90 35.58
C ASP A 298 -8.21 -5.53 35.04
N GLY A 299 -7.22 -4.67 34.71
CA GLY A 299 -7.46 -3.34 34.19
C GLY A 299 -7.94 -3.30 32.75
N PHE A 300 -7.90 -2.13 32.13
CA PHE A 300 -8.39 -1.86 30.78
C PHE A 300 -7.25 -1.85 29.77
N ALA A 301 -7.59 -2.08 28.50
CA ALA A 301 -6.74 -1.72 27.37
C ALA A 301 -6.98 -0.24 27.06
N MET A 302 -5.92 0.57 27.00
CA MET A 302 -6.03 2.04 26.94
C MET A 302 -5.01 2.62 25.96
N ASP A 303 -5.40 3.72 25.34
CA ASP A 303 -4.49 4.66 24.72
C ASP A 303 -3.88 5.57 25.80
N ILE A 304 -2.62 5.94 25.65
CA ILE A 304 -1.93 6.84 26.59
C ILE A 304 -2.62 8.21 26.66
N ASP A 305 -3.25 8.65 25.58
CA ASP A 305 -4.00 9.91 25.54
C ASP A 305 -5.23 9.94 26.46
N ASP A 306 -5.77 8.77 26.82
CA ASP A 306 -6.89 8.63 27.74
C ASP A 306 -6.46 8.69 29.23
N ILE A 307 -5.15 8.81 29.50
CA ILE A 307 -4.62 8.78 30.86
C ILE A 307 -4.45 10.19 31.40
N SER A 308 -5.18 10.51 32.46
CA SER A 308 -5.16 11.84 33.09
C SER A 308 -3.83 12.19 33.79
N LYS A 309 -3.04 11.19 34.19
CA LYS A 309 -1.75 11.38 34.85
C LYS A 309 -0.75 10.32 34.41
N LEU A 310 0.18 10.74 33.59
CA LEU A 310 1.26 9.86 33.12
C LEU A 310 2.24 9.50 34.24
N PRO A 311 2.76 8.26 34.26
CA PRO A 311 3.85 7.90 35.14
C PRO A 311 5.11 8.69 34.78
N SER A 312 5.99 8.90 35.77
CA SER A 312 7.32 9.42 35.47
C SER A 312 8.13 8.39 34.69
N GLU A 313 8.88 8.84 33.68
CA GLU A 313 9.80 7.99 32.90
C GLU A 313 10.74 7.14 33.78
N LYS A 314 11.11 7.67 34.97
CA LYS A 314 11.96 6.96 35.93
C LYS A 314 11.29 5.73 36.57
N ASN A 315 9.97 5.68 36.52
CA ASN A 315 9.20 4.58 37.08
C ASN A 315 8.94 3.46 36.08
N LEU A 316 9.10 3.76 34.78
CA LEU A 316 8.96 2.79 33.69
C LEU A 316 10.21 1.88 33.66
N LYS A 317 10.02 0.59 33.83
CA LYS A 317 11.07 -0.42 33.78
C LYS A 317 10.91 -1.26 32.53
N LEU A 318 11.95 -1.33 31.68
CA LEU A 318 11.95 -2.15 30.48
C LEU A 318 11.91 -3.63 30.85
N LEU A 319 10.96 -4.37 30.30
CA LEU A 319 10.87 -5.82 30.38
C LEU A 319 11.62 -6.46 29.21
N PHE A 320 11.27 -6.09 27.98
CA PHE A 320 11.96 -6.51 26.76
C PHE A 320 11.69 -5.56 25.62
N THR A 321 12.46 -5.70 24.53
CA THR A 321 12.25 -4.99 23.26
C THR A 321 11.95 -6.01 22.16
N TYR A 322 10.90 -5.77 21.39
CA TYR A 322 10.61 -6.49 20.17
C TYR A 322 11.23 -5.74 19.00
N TYR A 323 11.70 -6.48 17.98
CA TYR A 323 12.35 -5.96 16.79
C TYR A 323 11.68 -6.48 15.53
N SER A 324 11.47 -5.59 14.55
CA SER A 324 10.91 -5.91 13.25
C SER A 324 11.91 -6.65 12.33
N PRO A 325 11.46 -7.21 11.20
CA PRO A 325 12.31 -7.46 10.05
C PRO A 325 13.01 -6.17 9.58
N PRO A 326 14.16 -6.29 8.85
CA PRO A 326 14.92 -5.13 8.38
C PRO A 326 14.18 -4.37 7.29
N LEU A 327 14.45 -3.05 7.17
CA LEU A 327 13.80 -2.13 6.21
C LEU A 327 13.82 -2.64 4.77
N LYS A 328 14.91 -3.30 4.34
CA LYS A 328 15.00 -3.89 2.99
C LYS A 328 13.90 -4.90 2.68
N GLU A 329 13.33 -5.59 3.68
CA GLU A 329 12.19 -6.48 3.51
C GLU A 329 10.86 -5.69 3.54
N ILE A 330 10.77 -4.67 4.37
CA ILE A 330 9.60 -3.82 4.51
C ILE A 330 9.34 -3.03 3.22
N ILE A 331 10.36 -2.46 2.59
CA ILE A 331 10.19 -1.73 1.32
C ILE A 331 9.71 -2.62 0.16
N LYS A 332 9.90 -3.95 0.24
CA LYS A 332 9.29 -4.86 -0.73
C LYS A 332 7.76 -4.85 -0.63
N VAL A 333 7.22 -4.81 0.59
CA VAL A 333 5.77 -4.67 0.81
C VAL A 333 5.29 -3.33 0.29
N ILE A 334 6.00 -2.24 0.58
CA ILE A 334 5.68 -0.89 0.10
C ILE A 334 5.59 -0.86 -1.43
N ASN A 335 6.60 -1.33 -2.13
CA ASN A 335 6.70 -1.15 -3.57
C ASN A 335 5.95 -2.25 -4.36
N LYS A 336 6.11 -3.55 -4.00
CA LYS A 336 5.46 -4.65 -4.74
C LYS A 336 3.96 -4.68 -4.56
N ASN A 337 3.46 -4.47 -3.33
CA ASN A 337 2.04 -4.49 -3.02
C ASN A 337 1.40 -3.11 -3.12
N SER A 338 2.23 -2.06 -3.28
CA SER A 338 1.79 -0.66 -3.26
C SER A 338 1.10 -0.27 -1.94
N GLU A 339 1.64 -0.76 -0.80
CA GLU A 339 1.05 -0.58 0.51
C GLU A 339 1.19 0.85 1.03
N ASN A 340 0.06 1.55 1.21
CA ASN A 340 0.05 2.95 1.63
C ASN A 340 0.43 3.07 3.10
N PHE A 341 -0.21 2.28 3.96
CA PHE A 341 0.03 2.29 5.40
C PHE A 341 1.52 2.15 5.73
N TYR A 342 2.21 1.17 5.14
CA TYR A 342 3.66 0.97 5.34
C TYR A 342 4.49 2.16 4.87
N SER A 343 4.05 2.84 3.80
CA SER A 343 4.75 4.01 3.28
C SER A 343 4.61 5.22 4.21
N GLU A 344 3.42 5.44 4.78
CA GLU A 344 3.19 6.49 5.77
C GLU A 344 3.97 6.22 7.07
N GLN A 345 3.99 4.96 7.53
CA GLN A 345 4.80 4.56 8.68
C GLN A 345 6.29 4.87 8.44
N LEU A 346 6.81 4.55 7.24
CA LEU A 346 8.20 4.85 6.89
C LEU A 346 8.46 6.36 6.86
N LEU A 347 7.58 7.16 6.26
CA LEU A 347 7.73 8.62 6.22
C LEU A 347 7.77 9.21 7.63
N LYS A 348 6.83 8.82 8.51
CA LYS A 348 6.81 9.30 9.90
C LYS A 348 8.02 8.82 10.69
N THR A 349 8.50 7.59 10.42
CA THR A 349 9.71 7.07 11.07
C THR A 349 10.95 7.84 10.63
N ILE A 350 11.06 8.22 9.35
CA ILE A 350 12.11 9.12 8.87
C ILE A 350 12.06 10.44 9.67
N GLY A 351 10.86 11.01 9.85
CA GLY A 351 10.68 12.21 10.67
C GLY A 351 11.08 12.02 12.14
N LEU A 352 10.78 10.85 12.70
CA LEU A 352 11.17 10.53 14.09
C LEU A 352 12.69 10.43 14.25
N GLU A 353 13.36 9.72 13.36
CA GLU A 353 14.81 9.46 13.49
C GLU A 353 15.66 10.70 13.15
N GLU A 354 15.25 11.52 12.17
CA GLU A 354 16.02 12.68 11.71
C GLU A 354 15.65 13.99 12.42
N GLU A 355 14.36 14.16 12.81
CA GLU A 355 13.83 15.40 13.39
C GLU A 355 13.37 15.24 14.86
N GLY A 356 13.44 14.02 15.40
CA GLY A 356 13.11 13.72 16.81
C GLY A 356 11.62 13.55 17.10
N PHE A 357 10.73 13.69 16.09
CA PHE A 357 9.28 13.48 16.24
C PHE A 357 8.65 12.99 14.94
N GLY A 358 7.86 11.91 15.02
CA GLY A 358 7.28 11.24 13.87
C GLY A 358 6.03 11.94 13.37
N SER A 359 6.17 12.74 12.32
CA SER A 359 5.06 13.35 11.58
C SER A 359 5.35 13.32 10.09
N ALA A 360 4.30 13.44 9.25
CA ALA A 360 4.49 13.53 7.81
C ALA A 360 5.30 14.78 7.44
N ASP A 361 5.05 15.92 8.09
CA ASP A 361 5.77 17.18 7.83
C ASP A 361 7.28 17.04 8.15
N ASN A 362 7.64 16.40 9.27
CA ASN A 362 9.03 16.13 9.61
C ASN A 362 9.68 15.13 8.66
N GLY A 363 8.94 14.09 8.26
CA GLY A 363 9.41 13.12 7.26
C GLY A 363 9.73 13.79 5.93
N VAL A 364 8.81 14.59 5.39
CA VAL A 364 9.04 15.36 4.15
C VAL A 364 10.23 16.31 4.29
N LYS A 365 10.35 17.01 5.43
CA LYS A 365 11.49 17.90 5.68
C LYS A 365 12.83 17.15 5.66
N ALA A 366 12.88 15.95 6.24
CA ALA A 366 14.08 15.11 6.21
C ALA A 366 14.39 14.58 4.80
N GLU A 367 13.37 14.20 4.03
CA GLU A 367 13.50 13.78 2.64
C GLU A 367 14.05 14.88 1.73
N ASP A 368 13.72 16.16 1.98
CA ASP A 368 14.19 17.30 1.19
C ASP A 368 15.72 17.38 1.11
N MET A 369 16.42 17.02 2.18
CA MET A 369 17.89 16.97 2.17
C MET A 369 18.41 15.92 1.20
N VAL A 370 17.79 14.74 1.21
CA VAL A 370 18.14 13.64 0.31
C VAL A 370 17.86 14.00 -1.14
N PHE A 371 16.73 14.65 -1.42
CA PHE A 371 16.37 15.07 -2.78
C PHE A 371 17.34 16.10 -3.33
N ARG A 372 17.79 17.07 -2.53
CA ARG A 372 18.84 18.01 -2.94
C ARG A 372 20.17 17.31 -3.28
N GLU A 373 20.54 16.29 -2.51
CA GLU A 373 21.72 15.47 -2.80
C GLU A 373 21.57 14.69 -4.13
N MET A 374 20.37 14.25 -4.44
CA MET A 374 20.05 13.64 -5.74
C MET A 374 20.04 14.63 -6.91
N GLY A 375 20.13 15.94 -6.66
CA GLY A 375 19.98 16.98 -7.66
C GLY A 375 18.51 17.34 -7.99
N ILE A 376 17.59 16.97 -7.11
CA ILE A 376 16.17 17.32 -7.18
C ILE A 376 15.93 18.52 -6.26
N LEU A 377 15.33 19.60 -6.81
CA LEU A 377 14.98 20.76 -6.00
C LEU A 377 13.58 20.58 -5.41
N PRO A 378 13.44 20.47 -4.05
CA PRO A 378 12.14 20.27 -3.40
C PRO A 378 11.14 21.37 -3.70
N GLU A 379 11.59 22.63 -3.89
CA GLU A 379 10.74 23.77 -4.25
C GLU A 379 10.05 23.59 -5.62
N GLY A 380 10.53 22.67 -6.44
CA GLY A 380 9.96 22.35 -7.76
C GLY A 380 8.93 21.22 -7.71
N MET A 381 8.52 20.74 -6.53
CA MET A 381 7.52 19.69 -6.34
C MET A 381 6.67 19.97 -5.09
N ASN A 382 5.63 19.18 -4.87
CA ASN A 382 4.85 19.20 -3.65
C ASN A 382 4.65 17.78 -3.15
N ILE A 383 5.15 17.45 -1.97
CA ILE A 383 4.97 16.16 -1.29
C ILE A 383 4.31 16.43 0.05
N VAL A 384 3.23 15.74 0.35
CA VAL A 384 2.46 15.93 1.59
C VAL A 384 2.18 14.62 2.33
N ASP A 385 2.47 13.47 1.71
CA ASP A 385 2.37 12.14 2.30
C ASP A 385 3.45 11.21 1.73
N GLY A 386 3.60 10.02 2.30
CA GLY A 386 4.61 9.05 1.86
C GLY A 386 4.10 8.09 0.79
N SER A 387 2.80 7.92 0.67
CA SER A 387 2.19 6.88 -0.16
C SER A 387 1.81 7.33 -1.57
N GLY A 388 1.61 8.63 -1.75
CA GLY A 388 1.03 9.19 -2.96
C GLY A 388 -0.49 9.09 -3.03
N LEU A 389 -1.17 8.79 -1.90
CA LEU A 389 -2.63 8.75 -1.85
C LEU A 389 -3.23 10.16 -1.98
N SER A 390 -2.56 11.16 -1.43
CA SER A 390 -2.97 12.55 -1.57
C SER A 390 -2.85 13.03 -3.02
N ARG A 391 -3.92 13.61 -3.54
CA ARG A 391 -3.90 14.29 -4.85
C ARG A 391 -3.18 15.65 -4.83
N LEU A 392 -2.74 16.10 -3.65
CA LEU A 392 -1.92 17.29 -3.49
C LEU A 392 -0.44 17.03 -3.84
N ASN A 393 -0.02 15.77 -3.87
CA ASN A 393 1.33 15.42 -4.31
C ASN A 393 1.53 15.76 -5.80
N LEU A 394 2.57 16.50 -6.09
CA LEU A 394 2.91 16.94 -7.45
C LEU A 394 4.40 16.76 -7.71
N VAL A 395 4.74 15.93 -8.68
CA VAL A 395 6.12 15.69 -9.13
C VAL A 395 6.18 15.66 -10.66
N SER A 396 7.37 15.90 -11.22
CA SER A 396 7.57 15.77 -12.66
C SER A 396 8.20 14.41 -13.03
N PRO A 397 7.97 13.89 -14.25
CA PRO A 397 8.65 12.70 -14.74
C PRO A 397 10.18 12.82 -14.70
N HIS A 398 10.69 14.03 -14.89
CA HIS A 398 12.13 14.31 -14.81
C HIS A 398 12.67 14.09 -13.39
N GLN A 399 11.96 14.54 -12.34
CA GLN A 399 12.36 14.32 -10.95
C GLN A 399 12.38 12.82 -10.61
N ILE A 400 11.37 12.05 -11.06
CA ILE A 400 11.35 10.59 -10.85
C ILE A 400 12.55 9.93 -11.55
N VAL A 401 12.83 10.26 -12.82
CA VAL A 401 13.97 9.68 -13.53
C VAL A 401 15.30 10.12 -12.91
N THR A 402 15.40 11.35 -12.38
CA THR A 402 16.58 11.81 -11.66
C THR A 402 16.83 10.97 -10.40
N LEU A 403 15.78 10.69 -9.61
CA LEU A 403 15.85 9.78 -8.47
C LEU A 403 16.30 8.37 -8.90
N LEU A 404 15.67 7.80 -9.93
CA LEU A 404 16.02 6.47 -10.45
C LEU A 404 17.49 6.40 -10.89
N ASN A 405 17.98 7.43 -11.60
CA ASN A 405 19.37 7.52 -12.04
C ASN A 405 20.35 7.62 -10.87
N TYR A 406 19.98 8.37 -9.82
CA TYR A 406 20.78 8.46 -8.61
C TYR A 406 20.83 7.10 -7.90
N MET A 407 19.69 6.47 -7.71
CA MET A 407 19.60 5.16 -7.05
C MET A 407 20.37 4.07 -7.82
N PHE A 408 20.37 4.10 -9.15
CA PHE A 408 21.12 3.15 -9.98
C PHE A 408 22.63 3.15 -9.67
N LYS A 409 23.17 4.30 -9.28
CA LYS A 409 24.61 4.49 -8.93
C LYS A 409 24.84 4.40 -7.41
N ASN A 410 23.79 4.35 -6.60
CA ASN A 410 23.90 4.35 -5.14
C ASN A 410 24.25 2.97 -4.60
N LYS A 411 24.98 2.92 -3.47
CA LYS A 411 25.31 1.66 -2.77
C LYS A 411 24.10 0.83 -2.36
N TYR A 412 22.94 1.45 -2.23
CA TYR A 412 21.67 0.80 -1.88
C TYR A 412 20.79 0.48 -3.11
N PHE A 413 21.36 0.49 -4.32
CA PHE A 413 20.63 0.13 -5.53
C PHE A 413 19.97 -1.26 -5.44
N ILE A 414 20.71 -2.26 -4.98
CA ILE A 414 20.21 -3.64 -4.97
C ILE A 414 18.95 -3.81 -4.09
N PRO A 415 18.91 -3.39 -2.81
CA PRO A 415 17.67 -3.45 -2.03
C PRO A 415 16.53 -2.62 -2.65
N PHE A 416 16.80 -1.42 -3.19
CA PHE A 416 15.82 -0.60 -3.89
C PHE A 416 15.25 -1.32 -5.12
N PHE A 417 16.10 -1.78 -6.02
CA PHE A 417 15.75 -2.47 -7.26
C PHE A 417 14.95 -3.76 -7.00
N ASN A 418 15.35 -4.53 -5.97
CA ASN A 418 14.65 -5.76 -5.58
C ASN A 418 13.30 -5.52 -4.90
N SER A 419 13.06 -4.32 -4.42
CA SER A 419 11.75 -3.94 -3.86
C SER A 419 10.69 -3.66 -4.94
N LEU A 420 11.09 -3.36 -6.18
CA LEU A 420 10.15 -3.02 -7.25
C LEU A 420 9.39 -4.25 -7.78
N PRO A 421 8.12 -4.09 -8.18
CA PRO A 421 7.38 -5.10 -8.94
C PRO A 421 8.11 -5.54 -10.20
N ILE A 422 8.01 -6.83 -10.52
CA ILE A 422 8.65 -7.43 -11.70
C ILE A 422 7.58 -7.77 -12.74
N ALA A 423 7.72 -7.26 -13.96
CA ALA A 423 6.79 -7.54 -15.05
C ALA A 423 6.60 -9.05 -15.27
N GLY A 424 5.34 -9.49 -15.30
CA GLY A 424 4.95 -10.87 -15.51
C GLY A 424 5.22 -11.84 -14.35
N VAL A 425 5.84 -11.37 -13.24
CA VAL A 425 6.30 -12.23 -12.14
C VAL A 425 5.58 -11.93 -10.83
N ASP A 426 5.69 -10.70 -10.31
CA ASP A 426 5.17 -10.38 -8.98
C ASP A 426 4.61 -8.96 -8.85
N GLY A 427 4.07 -8.67 -7.66
CA GLY A 427 3.54 -7.39 -7.29
C GLY A 427 2.43 -6.91 -8.22
N THR A 428 2.30 -5.59 -8.36
CA THR A 428 1.29 -4.97 -9.24
C THR A 428 1.49 -5.25 -10.73
N LEU A 429 2.70 -5.70 -11.13
CA LEU A 429 3.03 -6.10 -12.50
C LEU A 429 2.94 -7.60 -12.75
N GLY A 430 2.61 -8.41 -11.77
CA GLY A 430 2.62 -9.89 -11.86
C GLY A 430 1.73 -10.48 -12.95
N LYS A 431 0.72 -9.74 -13.42
CA LYS A 431 -0.17 -10.16 -14.51
C LYS A 431 0.04 -9.35 -15.81
N ARG A 432 0.89 -8.31 -15.79
CA ARG A 432 1.16 -7.41 -16.92
C ARG A 432 2.38 -7.90 -17.71
N MET A 433 2.40 -7.68 -19.01
CA MET A 433 3.52 -7.94 -19.95
C MET A 433 4.06 -9.38 -19.96
N LYS A 434 3.24 -10.38 -19.57
CA LYS A 434 3.59 -11.81 -19.62
C LYS A 434 3.91 -12.29 -21.03
N LYS A 435 4.85 -13.23 -21.15
CA LYS A 435 5.30 -13.86 -22.42
C LYS A 435 5.86 -12.84 -23.43
N THR A 436 6.48 -11.76 -22.91
CA THR A 436 7.13 -10.72 -23.72
C THR A 436 8.59 -10.50 -23.30
N LYS A 437 9.32 -9.65 -24.00
CA LYS A 437 10.70 -9.27 -23.63
C LYS A 437 10.78 -8.41 -22.35
N ALA A 438 9.66 -7.86 -21.89
CA ALA A 438 9.60 -7.15 -20.62
C ALA A 438 9.43 -8.11 -19.40
N GLU A 439 8.91 -9.34 -19.63
CA GLU A 439 8.76 -10.33 -18.54
C GLU A 439 10.11 -10.64 -17.88
N ASN A 440 10.14 -10.56 -16.55
CA ASN A 440 11.35 -10.75 -15.72
C ASN A 440 12.50 -9.77 -16.02
N ASN A 441 12.32 -8.83 -16.93
CA ASN A 441 13.30 -7.82 -17.32
C ASN A 441 12.95 -6.45 -16.71
N LEU A 442 11.70 -5.99 -16.91
CA LEU A 442 11.23 -4.71 -16.42
C LEU A 442 10.89 -4.79 -14.93
N ARG A 443 11.39 -3.81 -14.16
CA ARG A 443 11.03 -3.59 -12.76
C ARG A 443 10.57 -2.17 -12.56
N ALA A 444 9.32 -1.99 -12.14
CA ALA A 444 8.75 -0.66 -12.01
C ALA A 444 7.68 -0.57 -10.93
N LYS A 445 7.58 0.59 -10.32
CA LYS A 445 6.45 0.96 -9.47
C LYS A 445 5.29 1.42 -10.36
N THR A 446 4.07 1.13 -9.93
CA THR A 446 2.84 1.61 -10.56
C THR A 446 2.06 2.52 -9.61
N GLY A 447 1.34 3.48 -10.16
CA GLY A 447 0.45 4.35 -9.42
C GLY A 447 -0.91 4.47 -10.10
N THR A 448 -1.98 4.56 -9.30
CA THR A 448 -3.35 4.65 -9.81
C THR A 448 -4.24 5.47 -8.89
N HIS A 449 -4.97 6.44 -9.49
CA HIS A 449 -6.14 7.09 -8.93
C HIS A 449 -7.20 7.23 -10.02
N ILE A 450 -8.38 7.69 -9.67
CA ILE A 450 -9.38 8.06 -10.67
C ILE A 450 -8.78 9.15 -11.59
N GLY A 451 -8.67 8.85 -12.89
CA GLY A 451 -8.09 9.75 -13.88
C GLY A 451 -6.57 9.93 -13.77
N VAL A 452 -5.87 9.05 -13.05
CA VAL A 452 -4.40 9.03 -12.93
C VAL A 452 -3.89 7.61 -13.09
N SER A 453 -2.87 7.43 -13.93
CA SER A 453 -2.10 6.19 -14.06
C SER A 453 -0.63 6.53 -14.20
N SER A 454 0.24 5.74 -13.59
CA SER A 454 1.68 5.93 -13.70
C SER A 454 2.45 4.61 -13.62
N ILE A 455 3.61 4.59 -14.27
CA ILE A 455 4.58 3.51 -14.17
C ILE A 455 5.99 4.09 -14.31
N SER A 456 6.87 3.80 -13.35
CA SER A 456 8.25 4.32 -13.36
C SER A 456 9.23 3.29 -12.82
N GLY A 457 10.39 3.15 -13.47
CA GLY A 457 11.39 2.15 -13.08
C GLY A 457 12.49 1.93 -14.10
N TYR A 458 12.88 0.68 -14.24
CA TYR A 458 14.02 0.24 -15.04
C TYR A 458 13.65 -0.87 -16.02
N VAL A 459 14.30 -0.85 -17.17
CA VAL A 459 14.21 -1.92 -18.19
C VAL A 459 15.54 -2.03 -18.94
N TYR A 460 15.91 -3.23 -19.37
CA TYR A 460 17.03 -3.45 -20.27
C TYR A 460 16.51 -3.63 -21.71
N THR A 461 17.14 -2.92 -22.65
CA THR A 461 16.86 -3.07 -24.10
C THR A 461 17.34 -4.41 -24.64
N LEU A 462 17.10 -4.72 -25.92
CA LEU A 462 17.67 -5.92 -26.56
C LEU A 462 19.19 -5.91 -26.63
N ASP A 463 19.80 -4.73 -26.58
CA ASP A 463 21.27 -4.55 -26.54
C ASP A 463 21.83 -4.60 -25.10
N ASN A 464 20.98 -4.95 -24.12
CA ASN A 464 21.29 -4.91 -22.67
C ASN A 464 21.63 -3.50 -22.17
N GLU A 465 21.25 -2.44 -22.86
CA GLU A 465 21.39 -1.08 -22.37
C GLU A 465 20.38 -0.82 -21.24
N PRO A 466 20.83 -0.44 -20.04
CA PRO A 466 19.94 -0.13 -18.93
C PRO A 466 19.27 1.24 -19.16
N VAL A 467 17.97 1.28 -19.00
CA VAL A 467 17.13 2.47 -19.19
C VAL A 467 16.27 2.71 -17.96
N SER A 468 16.24 3.96 -17.49
CA SER A 468 15.27 4.44 -16.53
C SER A 468 14.12 5.15 -17.25
N PHE A 469 12.91 5.00 -16.72
CA PHE A 469 11.75 5.64 -17.32
C PHE A 469 10.71 6.05 -16.28
N SER A 470 9.93 7.07 -16.62
CA SER A 470 8.72 7.49 -15.93
C SER A 470 7.66 7.86 -16.95
N ILE A 471 6.46 7.30 -16.81
CA ILE A 471 5.28 7.56 -17.66
C ILE A 471 4.14 7.87 -16.71
N ILE A 472 3.53 9.04 -16.84
CA ILE A 472 2.41 9.51 -16.02
C ILE A 472 1.30 10.03 -16.92
N ALA A 473 0.08 9.54 -16.74
CA ALA A 473 -1.12 10.06 -17.37
C ALA A 473 -2.03 10.68 -16.30
N ASN A 474 -2.42 11.93 -16.50
CA ASN A 474 -3.40 12.61 -15.66
C ASN A 474 -4.60 13.09 -16.49
N ASN A 475 -5.77 13.23 -15.86
CA ASN A 475 -6.98 13.83 -16.41
C ASN A 475 -7.61 13.09 -17.59
N TYR A 476 -7.43 11.78 -17.69
CA TYR A 476 -8.16 10.96 -18.65
C TYR A 476 -9.51 10.50 -18.08
N ASN A 477 -10.47 10.19 -18.95
CA ASN A 477 -11.83 9.77 -18.61
C ASN A 477 -12.19 8.36 -19.12
N VAL A 478 -11.22 7.64 -19.67
CA VAL A 478 -11.36 6.24 -20.09
C VAL A 478 -11.11 5.30 -18.89
N PRO A 479 -11.54 4.03 -18.94
CA PRO A 479 -11.18 3.05 -17.92
C PRO A 479 -9.66 2.95 -17.73
N VAL A 480 -9.20 2.86 -16.49
CA VAL A 480 -7.77 2.80 -16.13
C VAL A 480 -7.00 1.72 -16.91
N LYS A 481 -7.66 0.60 -17.22
CA LYS A 481 -7.06 -0.49 -17.99
C LYS A 481 -6.57 -0.05 -19.38
N ILE A 482 -7.21 0.94 -19.99
CA ILE A 482 -6.77 1.48 -21.29
C ILE A 482 -5.48 2.28 -21.11
N ALA A 483 -5.37 3.09 -20.05
CA ALA A 483 -4.13 3.80 -19.73
C ALA A 483 -2.97 2.83 -19.44
N GLU A 484 -3.23 1.79 -18.62
CA GLU A 484 -2.26 0.72 -18.36
C GLU A 484 -1.80 0.00 -19.64
N ASN A 485 -2.68 -0.19 -20.62
CA ASN A 485 -2.31 -0.80 -21.91
C ASN A 485 -1.36 0.10 -22.73
N ILE A 486 -1.54 1.42 -22.68
CA ILE A 486 -0.61 2.37 -23.29
C ILE A 486 0.76 2.31 -22.60
N GLU A 487 0.77 2.31 -21.27
CA GLU A 487 2.01 2.15 -20.49
C GLU A 487 2.73 0.84 -20.85
N ASP A 488 1.98 -0.28 -20.86
CA ASP A 488 2.52 -1.59 -21.22
C ASP A 488 3.11 -1.58 -22.65
N LEU A 489 2.42 -0.95 -23.61
CA LEU A 489 2.90 -0.85 -24.98
C LEU A 489 4.23 -0.10 -25.08
N VAL A 490 4.38 1.02 -24.37
CA VAL A 490 5.65 1.77 -24.31
C VAL A 490 6.75 0.93 -23.66
N CYS A 491 6.46 0.27 -22.54
CA CYS A 491 7.38 -0.64 -21.85
C CYS A 491 7.85 -1.79 -22.76
N LEU A 492 6.94 -2.35 -23.56
CA LEU A 492 7.25 -3.39 -24.54
C LEU A 492 8.14 -2.86 -25.68
N ARG A 493 7.90 -1.63 -26.12
CA ARG A 493 8.76 -0.97 -27.13
C ARG A 493 10.18 -0.78 -26.61
N LEU A 494 10.32 -0.36 -25.34
CA LEU A 494 11.63 -0.22 -24.69
C LEU A 494 12.36 -1.56 -24.58
N ALA A 495 11.68 -2.60 -24.06
CA ALA A 495 12.28 -3.93 -23.92
C ALA A 495 12.67 -4.58 -25.26
N ASN A 496 12.04 -4.17 -26.36
CA ASN A 496 12.35 -4.62 -27.73
C ASN A 496 13.24 -3.65 -28.52
N PHE A 497 13.62 -2.52 -27.90
CA PHE A 497 14.47 -1.55 -28.58
C PHE A 497 15.87 -2.13 -28.81
N LYS A 498 16.39 -1.88 -30.02
CA LYS A 498 17.76 -2.19 -30.42
C LYS A 498 18.32 -1.00 -31.19
N ARG A 499 19.45 -0.48 -30.75
CA ARG A 499 20.12 0.61 -31.47
C ARG A 499 20.53 0.14 -32.88
N LYS A 500 20.36 1.05 -33.86
CA LYS A 500 20.76 0.82 -35.24
C LYS A 500 22.23 1.21 -35.40
#